data_ad1f105a9c3db35b263b4584bd34b2c3
#
_entry.id   ad1f105a9c3db35b263b4584bd34b2c3
#
_cell.length_a   1.000
_cell.length_b   1.000
_cell.length_c   1.000
_cell.angle_alpha   90.00
_cell.angle_beta   90.00
_cell.angle_gamma   90.00
#
_symmetry.space_group_name_H-M   'P 1'
#
loop_
_entity.id
_entity.type
_entity.pdbx_description
1 polymer ?
#
loop_
_entity_poly.entity_id
_entity_poly.type
_entity_poly.pdbx_seq_one_letter_code
_entity_poly.pdbx_strand_id
1 'polypeptide(L)'
;MEEVKNTVRFVTIPNSPNYRIGEDGRVWSNNRKRYLKWYRGKGCERPHVTLFHNGNSAKLFIATLVAQAFVTNPKPNVYKYVRYKDGNSANNHYTNIEWCRNQTGSKYGK
;
A
#
# COMPACT_ATOMS: atom_id res chain seq x y z
N MET A 1 -1.50 3.50 31.23
CA MET A 1 -1.43 3.47 30.85
C MET A 1 -1.45 3.39 29.93
N GLU A 2 -1.30 3.27 29.42
CA GLU A 2 -1.21 3.21 28.65
C GLU A 2 -1.34 3.06 27.66
N GLU A 3 -1.23 3.01 27.15
CA GLU A 3 -1.23 3.00 26.28
C GLU A 3 -1.45 2.87 25.15
N VAL A 4 -1.41 2.93 24.67
CA VAL A 4 -1.58 3.22 23.46
C VAL A 4 -0.94 2.47 22.46
N LYS A 5 -0.68 1.41 22.55
CA LYS A 5 -0.02 0.63 21.70
C LYS A 5 -0.68 0.28 20.47
N ASN A 6 -1.88 0.55 20.21
CA ASN A 6 -2.56 0.23 18.96
C ASN A 6 -2.55 1.36 17.97
N THR A 7 -1.73 2.34 18.21
CA THR A 7 -1.63 3.47 17.29
C THR A 7 -0.99 3.03 15.97
N VAL A 8 -1.66 3.32 14.89
CA VAL A 8 -1.17 2.99 13.55
C VAL A 8 -0.47 4.22 12.98
N ARG A 9 0.72 4.05 12.46
CA ARG A 9 1.47 5.15 11.85
C ARG A 9 0.90 5.46 10.47
N PHE A 10 0.82 6.74 10.14
CA PHE A 10 0.41 7.20 8.82
C PHE A 10 1.45 8.14 8.26
N VAL A 11 1.69 8.03 6.96
CA VAL A 11 2.69 8.84 6.26
C VAL A 11 2.03 9.45 5.04
N THR A 12 2.33 10.72 4.77
CA THR A 12 1.80 11.37 3.57
C THR A 12 2.29 10.64 2.32
N ILE A 13 1.39 10.40 1.39
CA ILE A 13 1.73 9.70 0.16
C ILE A 13 2.47 10.66 -0.76
N PRO A 14 3.65 10.27 -1.28
CA PRO A 14 4.41 11.13 -2.19
C PRO A 14 3.57 11.52 -3.41
N ASN A 15 3.65 12.77 -3.81
CA ASN A 15 2.92 13.31 -4.95
C ASN A 15 1.40 13.33 -4.76
N SER A 16 0.92 13.03 -3.56
CA SER A 16 -0.51 13.04 -3.27
C SER A 16 -0.70 13.58 -1.86
N PRO A 17 -0.42 14.85 -1.64
CA PRO A 17 -0.35 15.41 -0.29
C PRO A 17 -1.65 15.42 0.51
N ASN A 18 -2.77 15.18 -0.16
CA ASN A 18 -4.05 15.14 0.55
C ASN A 18 -4.38 13.76 1.08
N TYR A 19 -3.47 12.82 0.95
CA TYR A 19 -3.71 11.44 1.36
C TYR A 19 -2.56 10.92 2.20
N ARG A 20 -2.89 10.00 3.10
CA ARG A 20 -1.88 9.35 3.94
C ARG A 20 -2.07 7.86 3.88
N ILE A 21 -0.98 7.12 3.89
CA ILE A 21 -1.02 5.66 3.93
C ILE A 21 -0.65 5.16 5.32
N GLY A 22 -1.45 4.26 5.85
CA GLY A 22 -1.17 3.67 7.15
C GLY A 22 -0.35 2.40 7.02
N GLU A 23 0.34 2.05 8.08
CA GLU A 23 1.19 0.84 8.09
C GLU A 23 0.36 -0.43 7.91
N ASP A 24 -0.93 -0.37 8.11
CA ASP A 24 -1.83 -1.50 7.92
C ASP A 24 -2.54 -1.44 6.55
N GLY A 25 -2.19 -0.49 5.72
CA GLY A 25 -2.77 -0.38 4.38
C GLY A 25 -3.95 0.55 4.25
N ARG A 26 -4.45 1.11 5.34
CA ARG A 26 -5.56 2.06 5.22
C ARG A 26 -5.08 3.36 4.59
N VAL A 27 -5.93 3.97 3.79
CA VAL A 27 -5.62 5.25 3.16
C VAL A 27 -6.57 6.31 3.68
N TRP A 28 -6.02 7.34 4.26
CA TRP A 28 -6.79 8.45 4.82
C TRP A 28 -6.85 9.60 3.84
N SER A 29 -8.02 10.19 3.65
CA SER A 29 -8.19 11.36 2.81
C SER A 29 -8.39 12.59 3.69
N ASN A 30 -7.46 13.53 3.60
CA ASN A 30 -7.56 14.78 4.36
C ASN A 30 -8.77 15.61 3.92
N ASN A 31 -9.09 15.57 2.63
CA ASN A 31 -10.19 16.35 2.11
C ASN A 31 -11.54 15.79 2.51
N ARG A 32 -11.67 14.48 2.49
CA ARG A 32 -12.94 13.85 2.82
C ARG A 32 -13.05 13.50 4.30
N LYS A 33 -11.94 13.56 5.00
CA LYS A 33 -11.85 13.25 6.43
C LYS A 33 -12.38 11.86 6.73
N ARG A 34 -11.97 10.91 5.91
CA ARG A 34 -12.34 9.52 6.11
C ARG A 34 -11.37 8.61 5.40
N TYR A 35 -11.47 7.30 5.70
CA TYR A 35 -10.67 6.30 5.01
C TYR A 35 -11.31 5.98 3.67
N LEU A 36 -10.46 5.74 2.66
CA LEU A 36 -10.94 5.36 1.35
C LEU A 36 -11.21 3.86 1.30
N LYS A 37 -12.16 3.48 0.48
CA LYS A 37 -12.40 2.08 0.22
C LYS A 37 -11.35 1.54 -0.71
N TRP A 38 -10.96 0.30 -0.48
CA TRP A 38 -10.12 -0.41 -1.43
C TRP A 38 -10.99 -0.99 -2.52
N TYR A 39 -10.48 -0.99 -3.74
CA TYR A 39 -11.15 -1.62 -4.85
C TYR A 39 -10.31 -2.75 -5.38
N ARG A 40 -10.98 -3.79 -5.88
CA ARG A 40 -10.32 -4.88 -6.56
C ARG A 40 -10.94 -5.02 -7.92
N GLY A 41 -10.10 -5.31 -8.90
CA GLY A 41 -10.62 -5.67 -10.19
C GLY A 41 -11.13 -7.10 -10.17
N LYS A 42 -11.45 -7.61 -11.30
CA LYS A 42 -11.94 -8.96 -11.40
C LYS A 42 -10.83 -9.95 -11.09
N GLY A 43 -11.23 -11.07 -10.54
CA GLY A 43 -10.30 -12.14 -10.28
C GLY A 43 -9.35 -11.84 -9.17
N CYS A 44 -8.07 -11.97 -9.43
CA CYS A 44 -7.05 -11.89 -8.41
C CYS A 44 -6.34 -10.56 -8.35
N GLU A 45 -6.94 -9.52 -8.86
CA GLU A 45 -6.29 -8.23 -8.82
C GLU A 45 -6.08 -7.78 -7.37
N ARG A 46 -4.94 -7.16 -7.11
CA ARG A 46 -4.62 -6.67 -5.78
C ARG A 46 -5.45 -5.45 -5.44
N PRO A 47 -5.70 -5.20 -4.15
CA PRO A 47 -6.45 -4.00 -3.75
C PRO A 47 -5.75 -2.72 -4.18
N HIS A 48 -6.53 -1.77 -4.60
CA HIS A 48 -6.02 -0.47 -5.02
C HIS A 48 -6.98 0.63 -4.60
N VAL A 49 -6.50 1.86 -4.66
CA VAL A 49 -7.31 3.05 -4.46
C VAL A 49 -7.06 3.99 -5.63
N THR A 50 -8.01 4.90 -5.85
CA THR A 50 -7.83 5.95 -6.84
C THR A 50 -7.64 7.26 -6.09
N LEU A 51 -6.53 7.93 -6.36
CA LEU A 51 -6.22 9.21 -5.72
C LEU A 51 -6.32 10.33 -6.75
N PHE A 52 -6.73 11.49 -6.30
CA PHE A 52 -6.93 12.65 -7.17
C PHE A 52 -5.98 13.76 -6.77
N HIS A 53 -5.35 14.37 -7.77
CA HIS A 53 -4.43 15.46 -7.53
C HIS A 53 -4.39 16.36 -8.76
N ASN A 54 -4.69 17.64 -8.58
CA ASN A 54 -4.65 18.61 -9.65
C ASN A 54 -5.50 18.20 -10.87
N GLY A 55 -6.68 17.66 -10.62
CA GLY A 55 -7.57 17.28 -11.69
C GLY A 55 -7.26 15.94 -12.35
N ASN A 56 -6.20 15.30 -11.92
CA ASN A 56 -5.82 13.98 -12.46
C ASN A 56 -6.10 12.91 -11.42
N SER A 57 -6.27 11.68 -11.90
CA SER A 57 -6.45 10.56 -11.00
C SER A 57 -5.42 9.49 -11.30
N ALA A 58 -5.10 8.71 -10.30
CA ALA A 58 -4.14 7.62 -10.44
C ALA A 58 -4.62 6.43 -9.63
N LYS A 59 -4.51 5.25 -10.22
CA LYS A 59 -4.79 4.00 -9.54
C LYS A 59 -3.50 3.53 -8.88
N LEU A 60 -3.52 3.37 -7.59
CA LEU A 60 -2.32 2.98 -6.84
C LEU A 60 -2.63 1.76 -5.99
N PHE A 61 -1.73 0.78 -6.05
CA PHE A 61 -1.91 -0.43 -5.28
C PHE A 61 -1.52 -0.21 -3.82
N ILE A 62 -2.34 -0.73 -2.93
CA ILE A 62 -2.13 -0.56 -1.50
C ILE A 62 -0.77 -1.11 -1.07
N ALA A 63 -0.43 -2.32 -1.53
CA ALA A 63 0.85 -2.93 -1.14
C ALA A 63 2.03 -2.07 -1.53
N THR A 64 1.98 -1.46 -2.71
CA THR A 64 3.05 -0.59 -3.16
C THR A 64 3.16 0.65 -2.29
N LEU A 65 2.03 1.25 -1.92
CA LEU A 65 2.05 2.41 -1.05
C LEU A 65 2.63 2.08 0.32
N VAL A 66 2.24 0.94 0.86
CA VAL A 66 2.76 0.51 2.16
C VAL A 66 4.26 0.26 2.08
N ALA A 67 4.70 -0.41 1.01
CA ALA A 67 6.12 -0.72 0.87
C ALA A 67 6.96 0.55 0.75
N GLN A 68 6.48 1.51 -0.03
CA GLN A 68 7.22 2.75 -0.20
C GLN A 68 7.34 3.55 1.09
N ALA A 69 6.34 3.45 1.94
CA ALA A 69 6.31 4.25 3.17
C ALA A 69 6.98 3.55 4.35
N PHE A 70 6.87 2.24 4.44
CA PHE A 70 7.24 1.54 5.67
C PHE A 70 8.23 0.40 5.51
N VAL A 71 8.53 -0.02 4.29
CA VAL A 71 9.45 -1.15 4.08
C VAL A 71 10.69 -0.67 3.35
N THR A 72 11.83 -0.74 4.01
CA THR A 72 13.08 -0.33 3.39
C THR A 72 13.40 -1.23 2.22
N ASN A 73 13.73 -0.63 1.08
CA ASN A 73 14.13 -1.40 -0.10
C ASN A 73 15.63 -1.53 -0.11
N PRO A 74 16.17 -2.73 0.14
CA PRO A 74 17.63 -2.89 0.23
C PRO A 74 18.34 -2.77 -1.10
N LYS A 75 17.63 -2.94 -2.22
CA LYS A 75 18.24 -2.84 -3.55
C LYS A 75 17.27 -2.15 -4.50
N PRO A 76 17.09 -0.84 -4.37
CA PRO A 76 16.07 -0.15 -5.17
C PRO A 76 16.27 -0.22 -6.66
N ASN A 77 17.51 -0.44 -7.12
CA ASN A 77 17.76 -0.58 -8.55
C ASN A 77 17.39 -1.95 -9.09
N VAL A 78 17.19 -2.91 -8.21
CA VAL A 78 16.92 -4.30 -8.59
C VAL A 78 15.51 -4.70 -8.19
N TYR A 79 15.12 -4.38 -6.95
CA TYR A 79 13.84 -4.78 -6.43
C TYR A 79 12.83 -3.69 -6.71
N LYS A 80 12.05 -3.86 -7.73
CA LYS A 80 11.10 -2.84 -8.17
C LYS A 80 9.64 -3.23 -7.98
N TYR A 81 9.39 -4.42 -7.47
CA TYR A 81 8.05 -4.94 -7.27
C TYR A 81 7.85 -5.33 -5.82
N VAL A 82 6.60 -5.47 -5.43
CA VAL A 82 6.27 -5.87 -4.07
C VAL A 82 5.42 -7.12 -4.10
N ARG A 83 5.53 -7.92 -3.05
CA ARG A 83 4.71 -9.11 -2.93
C ARG A 83 4.26 -9.29 -1.50
N TYR A 84 3.26 -10.12 -1.32
CA TYR A 84 2.74 -10.48 -0.01
C TYR A 84 3.46 -11.71 0.48
N LYS A 85 4.04 -11.63 1.68
CA LYS A 85 4.81 -12.76 2.20
C LYS A 85 3.95 -14.01 2.36
N ASP A 86 2.70 -13.84 2.81
CA ASP A 86 1.80 -14.97 3.01
C ASP A 86 0.94 -15.26 1.79
N GLY A 87 1.10 -14.50 0.71
CA GLY A 87 0.29 -14.68 -0.49
C GLY A 87 -1.12 -14.15 -0.39
N ASN A 88 -1.49 -13.53 0.72
CA ASN A 88 -2.84 -13.05 0.93
C ASN A 88 -2.94 -11.56 0.63
N SER A 89 -3.53 -11.21 -0.50
CA SER A 89 -3.61 -9.81 -0.93
C SER A 89 -4.54 -8.98 -0.07
N ALA A 90 -5.28 -9.57 0.84
CA ALA A 90 -6.10 -8.82 1.79
C ALA A 90 -5.29 -8.36 3.00
N ASN A 91 -4.09 -8.91 3.19
CA ASN A 91 -3.25 -8.58 4.34
C ASN A 91 -2.18 -7.58 3.93
N ASN A 92 -2.50 -6.30 4.00
CA ASN A 92 -1.63 -5.23 3.56
C ASN A 92 -0.86 -4.56 4.68
N HIS A 93 -0.69 -5.23 5.80
CA HIS A 93 0.14 -4.73 6.88
C HIS A 93 1.60 -4.77 6.43
N TYR A 94 2.38 -3.75 6.81
CA TYR A 94 3.74 -3.64 6.31
C TYR A 94 4.60 -4.85 6.65
N THR A 95 4.32 -5.54 7.73
CA THR A 95 5.10 -6.72 8.10
C THR A 95 4.89 -7.88 7.13
N ASN A 96 3.83 -7.82 6.30
CA ASN A 96 3.53 -8.86 5.33
C ASN A 96 3.96 -8.48 3.92
N ILE A 97 4.55 -7.30 3.74
CA ILE A 97 4.90 -6.78 2.42
C ILE A 97 6.42 -6.79 2.28
N GLU A 98 6.92 -7.22 1.12
CA GLU A 98 8.34 -7.16 0.89
C GLU A 98 8.63 -6.76 -0.55
N TRP A 99 9.79 -6.15 -0.75
CA TRP A 99 10.25 -5.81 -2.08
C TRP A 99 10.84 -7.04 -2.75
N CYS A 100 10.64 -7.16 -4.05
CA CYS A 100 11.16 -8.31 -4.77
C CYS A 100 11.63 -7.91 -6.17
N ARG A 101 12.38 -8.82 -6.77
CA ARG A 101 13.04 -8.54 -8.04
C ARG A 101 12.05 -8.46 -9.20
N ASN A 102 11.03 -9.29 -9.20
CA ASN A 102 10.07 -9.29 -10.27
C ASN A 102 8.72 -9.78 -9.77
N GLN A 103 7.72 -9.60 -10.61
CA GLN A 103 6.37 -9.93 -10.23
C GLN A 103 6.08 -11.41 -10.27
N THR A 104 6.94 -12.17 -10.89
CA THR A 104 6.66 -13.58 -10.99
C THR A 104 6.65 -14.26 -9.65
N GLY A 105 7.23 -13.62 -8.67
CA GLY A 105 7.12 -14.18 -7.37
C GLY A 105 5.70 -14.39 -6.96
N SER A 106 4.83 -13.70 -7.63
CA SER A 106 3.47 -13.87 -7.34
C SER A 106 2.88 -14.97 -8.13
N LYS A 107 3.54 -15.65 -8.65
CA LYS A 107 3.03 -16.53 -9.35
C LYS A 107 2.05 -17.23 -8.87
N TYR A 108 1.65 -16.77 -8.53
CA TYR A 108 0.81 -17.06 -8.14
C TYR A 108 0.10 -17.30 -8.76
N GLY A 109 0.58 -17.39 -9.12
CA GLY A 109 0.28 -17.51 -9.65
C GLY A 109 0.41 -18.00 -10.44
N LYS A 110 0.71 -18.23 -10.58
CA LYS A 110 0.90 -18.68 -11.09
C LYS A 110 0.73 -19.02 -11.05
#